data_eb0236fc6f64fc4a567bfa2595d23730
#
_entry.id   eb0236fc6f64fc4a567bfa2595d23730
#
_cell.length_a   1.000
_cell.length_b   1.000
_cell.length_c   1.000
_cell.angle_alpha   90.00
_cell.angle_beta   90.00
_cell.angle_gamma   90.00
#
_symmetry.space_group_name_H-M   'P 1'
#
loop_
_entity.id
_entity.type
_entity.pdbx_description
1 polymer ?
#
loop_
_entity_poly.entity_id
_entity_poly.type
_entity_poly.pdbx_seq_one_letter_code
_entity_poly.pdbx_strand_id
1 'polypeptide(L)'
;INPHFLFNSLNNIYSLVYTKNDNAPDAILKLTDMLRYITDGCQKDLVAIEKEIQYIVNYIDLQCLRSESKSSSNISFTHQITTAGIHIPPMILQPFVENCFKHGDWLSNPDGYIRVSITEKNNTLTYITENSKQEINFEEQKISEGIGIPNVEQRLKLHYKHKYQLAIIDL
;
A
#
# COMPACT_ATOMS: atom_id res chain seq x y z
N ILE A 1 -0.45 11.72 -2.30
CA ILE A 1 -0.58 10.69 -3.38
C ILE A 1 0.64 10.80 -4.26
N ASN A 2 1.17 9.68 -4.69
CA ASN A 2 2.12 9.65 -5.77
C ASN A 2 1.38 10.04 -7.08
N PRO A 3 1.70 11.17 -7.74
CA PRO A 3 1.01 11.59 -8.97
C PRO A 3 1.07 10.52 -10.06
N HIS A 4 2.18 9.80 -10.14
CA HIS A 4 2.39 8.71 -11.09
C HIS A 4 1.40 7.54 -10.88
N PHE A 5 1.11 7.19 -9.62
CA PHE A 5 0.08 6.19 -9.32
C PHE A 5 -1.29 6.64 -9.81
N LEU A 6 -1.65 7.90 -9.55
CA LEU A 6 -2.94 8.43 -9.97
C LEU A 6 -3.11 8.41 -11.48
N PHE A 7 -2.11 8.92 -12.23
CA PHE A 7 -2.13 8.87 -13.69
C PHE A 7 -2.21 7.45 -14.25
N ASN A 8 -1.45 6.53 -13.67
CA ASN A 8 -1.49 5.12 -14.10
C ASN A 8 -2.85 4.48 -13.82
N SER A 9 -3.45 4.74 -12.66
CA SER A 9 -4.79 4.24 -12.32
C SER A 9 -5.86 4.78 -13.27
N LEU A 10 -5.81 6.06 -13.59
CA LEU A 10 -6.73 6.66 -14.58
C LEU A 10 -6.55 6.06 -15.98
N ASN A 11 -5.32 5.84 -16.44
CA ASN A 11 -5.05 5.19 -17.73
C ASN A 11 -5.57 3.74 -17.77
N ASN A 12 -5.41 2.99 -16.66
CA ASN A 12 -5.93 1.63 -16.56
C ASN A 12 -7.47 1.64 -16.60
N ILE A 13 -8.10 2.53 -15.84
CA ILE A 13 -9.56 2.69 -15.84
C ILE A 13 -10.05 3.06 -17.24
N TYR A 14 -9.37 3.99 -17.92
CA TYR A 14 -9.70 4.33 -19.32
C TYR A 14 -9.65 3.10 -20.22
N SER A 15 -8.60 2.28 -20.10
CA SER A 15 -8.48 1.03 -20.88
C SER A 15 -9.64 0.07 -20.59
N LEU A 16 -10.02 -0.10 -19.31
CA LEU A 16 -11.16 -0.94 -18.92
C LEU A 16 -12.47 -0.42 -19.53
N VAL A 17 -12.70 0.90 -19.51
CA VAL A 17 -13.89 1.50 -20.11
C VAL A 17 -13.88 1.32 -21.63
N TYR A 18 -12.75 1.57 -22.28
CA TYR A 18 -12.61 1.43 -23.73
C TYR A 18 -12.87 0.00 -24.20
N THR A 19 -12.38 -0.99 -23.45
CA THR A 19 -12.59 -2.43 -23.74
C THR A 19 -13.94 -2.96 -23.22
N LYS A 20 -14.78 -2.10 -22.64
CA LYS A 20 -16.08 -2.49 -22.03
C LYS A 20 -15.95 -3.59 -20.98
N ASN A 21 -14.88 -3.54 -20.19
CA ASN A 21 -14.64 -4.50 -19.13
C ASN A 21 -15.59 -4.23 -17.94
N ASP A 22 -16.23 -5.27 -17.42
CA ASP A 22 -17.20 -5.19 -16.31
C ASP A 22 -16.58 -4.66 -14.99
N ASN A 23 -15.27 -4.71 -14.84
CA ASN A 23 -14.56 -4.18 -13.67
C ASN A 23 -14.37 -2.65 -13.69
N ALA A 24 -14.67 -1.96 -14.79
CA ALA A 24 -14.46 -0.53 -14.90
C ALA A 24 -15.22 0.29 -13.83
N PRO A 25 -16.52 0.06 -13.55
CA PRO A 25 -17.24 0.78 -12.51
C PRO A 25 -16.63 0.59 -11.11
N ASP A 26 -16.23 -0.64 -10.75
CA ASP A 26 -15.61 -0.96 -9.46
C ASP A 26 -14.26 -0.23 -9.31
N ALA A 27 -13.44 -0.22 -10.35
CA ALA A 27 -12.17 0.50 -10.36
C ALA A 27 -12.35 2.02 -10.16
N ILE A 28 -13.38 2.62 -10.76
CA ILE A 28 -13.71 4.04 -10.55
C ILE A 28 -14.10 4.30 -9.09
N LEU A 29 -14.95 3.44 -8.51
CA LEU A 29 -15.39 3.58 -7.12
C LEU A 29 -14.20 3.46 -6.16
N LYS A 30 -13.32 2.47 -6.34
CA LYS A 30 -12.11 2.30 -5.52
C LYS A 30 -11.21 3.53 -5.58
N LEU A 31 -10.95 4.06 -6.77
CA LEU A 31 -10.15 5.28 -6.92
C LEU A 31 -10.81 6.48 -6.24
N THR A 32 -12.13 6.63 -6.39
CA THR A 32 -12.89 7.70 -5.74
C THR A 32 -12.83 7.63 -4.22
N ASP A 33 -12.97 6.43 -3.64
CA ASP A 33 -12.89 6.24 -2.20
C ASP A 33 -11.50 6.53 -1.65
N MET A 34 -10.43 6.16 -2.39
CA MET A 34 -9.07 6.51 -2.04
C MET A 34 -8.86 8.03 -2.06
N LEU A 35 -9.33 8.73 -3.10
CA LEU A 35 -9.23 10.19 -3.18
C LEU A 35 -9.99 10.87 -2.05
N ARG A 36 -11.20 10.41 -1.74
CA ARG A 36 -12.00 10.91 -0.61
C ARG A 36 -11.28 10.69 0.73
N TYR A 37 -10.68 9.53 0.94
CA TYR A 37 -9.91 9.27 2.15
C TYR A 37 -8.74 10.24 2.31
N ILE A 38 -8.05 10.57 1.23
CA ILE A 38 -6.92 11.51 1.27
C ILE A 38 -7.40 12.94 1.57
N THR A 39 -8.49 13.38 0.95
CA THR A 39 -9.02 14.73 1.15
C THR A 39 -9.59 14.93 2.56
N ASP A 40 -10.33 13.95 3.07
CA ASP A 40 -11.10 14.09 4.31
C ASP A 40 -10.39 13.45 5.51
N GLY A 41 -9.72 12.30 5.28
CA GLY A 41 -9.05 11.53 6.33
C GLY A 41 -7.74 12.17 6.78
N CYS A 42 -6.93 12.67 5.84
CA CYS A 42 -5.62 13.25 6.15
C CYS A 42 -5.69 14.60 6.88
N GLN A 43 -6.86 15.20 7.01
CA GLN A 43 -7.07 16.41 7.83
C GLN A 43 -7.23 16.09 9.33
N LYS A 44 -7.32 14.82 9.70
CA LYS A 44 -7.52 14.37 11.09
C LYS A 44 -6.19 13.93 11.70
N ASP A 45 -6.05 14.12 13.01
CA ASP A 45 -4.89 13.62 13.73
C ASP A 45 -4.85 12.08 13.76
N LEU A 46 -6.01 11.46 13.92
CA LEU A 46 -6.19 10.02 13.99
C LEU A 46 -7.41 9.59 13.16
N VAL A 47 -7.34 8.40 12.58
CA VAL A 47 -8.42 7.75 11.84
C VAL A 47 -8.60 6.33 12.32
N ALA A 48 -9.80 5.78 12.14
CA ALA A 48 -10.07 4.37 12.41
C ALA A 48 -9.20 3.49 11.50
N ILE A 49 -8.61 2.43 12.05
CA ILE A 49 -7.71 1.53 11.31
C ILE A 49 -8.39 0.89 10.10
N GLU A 50 -9.69 0.67 10.17
CA GLU A 50 -10.48 0.11 9.08
C GLU A 50 -10.40 0.98 7.81
N LYS A 51 -10.23 2.31 7.97
CA LYS A 51 -10.05 3.23 6.84
C LYS A 51 -8.70 3.08 6.18
N GLU A 52 -7.64 2.87 6.96
CA GLU A 52 -6.30 2.57 6.42
C GLU A 52 -6.31 1.22 5.71
N ILE A 53 -6.94 0.20 6.31
CA ILE A 53 -7.09 -1.12 5.69
C ILE A 53 -7.83 -1.02 4.36
N GLN A 54 -8.98 -0.33 4.33
CA GLN A 54 -9.74 -0.18 3.10
C GLN A 54 -8.95 0.57 2.02
N TYR A 55 -8.17 1.58 2.41
CA TYR A 55 -7.28 2.28 1.49
C TYR A 55 -6.24 1.33 0.90
N ILE A 56 -5.59 0.50 1.73
CA ILE A 56 -4.59 -0.49 1.27
C ILE A 56 -5.22 -1.52 0.33
N VAL A 57 -6.41 -2.04 0.67
CA VAL A 57 -7.13 -2.99 -0.20
C VAL A 57 -7.41 -2.35 -1.57
N ASN A 58 -7.99 -1.15 -1.59
CA ASN A 58 -8.28 -0.45 -2.83
C ASN A 58 -7.00 -0.18 -3.65
N TYR A 59 -5.89 0.18 -2.98
CA TYR A 59 -4.59 0.39 -3.61
C TYR A 59 -4.07 -0.89 -4.27
N ILE A 60 -4.07 -2.01 -3.55
CA ILE A 60 -3.64 -3.32 -4.06
C ILE A 60 -4.49 -3.73 -5.26
N ASP A 61 -5.81 -3.63 -5.14
CA ASP A 61 -6.74 -3.99 -6.22
C ASP A 61 -6.48 -3.17 -7.49
N LEU A 62 -6.30 -1.85 -7.37
CA LEU A 62 -5.98 -0.98 -8.51
C LEU A 62 -4.62 -1.28 -9.13
N GLN A 63 -3.64 -1.69 -8.33
CA GLN A 63 -2.34 -2.16 -8.84
C GLN A 63 -2.48 -3.48 -9.60
N CYS A 64 -3.29 -4.42 -9.09
CA CYS A 64 -3.53 -5.71 -9.74
C CYS A 64 -4.23 -5.58 -11.10
N LEU A 65 -5.03 -4.55 -11.32
CA LEU A 65 -5.64 -4.28 -12.63
C LEU A 65 -4.62 -4.00 -13.75
N ARG A 66 -3.36 -3.70 -13.39
CA ARG A 66 -2.27 -3.50 -14.37
C ARG A 66 -1.69 -4.80 -14.91
N SER A 67 -1.84 -5.89 -14.16
CA SER A 67 -1.27 -7.18 -14.54
C SER A 67 -2.36 -8.03 -15.19
N GLU A 68 -2.29 -8.21 -16.51
CA GLU A 68 -3.13 -9.18 -17.19
C GLU A 68 -2.80 -10.60 -16.65
N SER A 69 -3.59 -11.06 -15.71
CA SER A 69 -3.93 -12.45 -15.37
C SER A 69 -2.95 -13.37 -14.63
N LYS A 70 -1.65 -13.17 -14.49
CA LYS A 70 -0.80 -14.17 -13.81
C LYS A 70 -0.10 -13.68 -12.53
N SER A 71 0.24 -12.41 -12.44
CA SER A 71 1.02 -11.88 -11.32
C SER A 71 0.18 -11.57 -10.07
N SER A 72 -1.14 -11.47 -10.18
CA SER A 72 -2.03 -11.18 -9.04
C SER A 72 -2.16 -12.36 -8.06
N SER A 73 -1.88 -13.59 -8.48
CA SER A 73 -1.96 -14.78 -7.62
C SER A 73 -0.90 -14.80 -6.50
N ASN A 74 0.19 -14.07 -6.67
CA ASN A 74 1.29 -14.00 -5.72
C ASN A 74 1.23 -12.76 -4.80
N ILE A 75 0.14 -11.98 -4.89
CA ILE A 75 -0.09 -10.85 -4.01
C ILE A 75 -1.11 -11.27 -2.94
N SER A 76 -0.75 -11.15 -1.69
CA SER A 76 -1.62 -11.49 -0.58
C SER A 76 -1.74 -10.34 0.42
N PHE A 77 -2.98 -10.09 0.85
CA PHE A 77 -3.29 -9.20 1.95
C PHE A 77 -4.12 -9.93 2.99
N THR A 78 -3.65 -9.90 4.23
CA THR A 78 -4.36 -10.50 5.36
C THR A 78 -4.47 -9.52 6.50
N HIS A 79 -5.60 -9.51 7.20
CA HIS A 79 -5.72 -8.75 8.44
C HIS A 79 -6.47 -9.53 9.51
N GLN A 80 -6.04 -9.38 10.76
CA GLN A 80 -6.68 -9.96 11.92
C GLN A 80 -6.67 -8.93 13.05
N ILE A 81 -7.78 -8.22 13.19
CA ILE A 81 -8.00 -7.20 14.21
C ILE A 81 -9.26 -7.59 14.97
N THR A 82 -9.12 -7.79 16.26
CA THR A 82 -10.21 -8.22 17.15
C THR A 82 -10.73 -7.08 18.00
N THR A 83 -9.91 -6.08 18.26
CA THR A 83 -10.26 -4.93 19.08
C THR A 83 -10.94 -3.85 18.23
N ALA A 84 -12.15 -3.46 18.61
CA ALA A 84 -12.85 -2.38 17.95
C ALA A 84 -12.29 -0.99 18.37
N GLY A 85 -12.40 -0.01 17.48
CA GLY A 85 -12.10 1.39 17.80
C GLY A 85 -10.62 1.73 17.85
N ILE A 86 -9.75 0.94 17.21
CA ILE A 86 -8.33 1.29 17.06
C ILE A 86 -8.22 2.50 16.14
N HIS A 87 -7.51 3.54 16.60
CA HIS A 87 -7.21 4.73 15.82
C HIS A 87 -5.71 4.90 15.64
N ILE A 88 -5.29 5.22 14.41
CA ILE A 88 -3.90 5.44 14.05
C ILE A 88 -3.76 6.72 13.22
N PRO A 89 -2.56 7.32 13.11
CA PRO A 89 -2.34 8.46 12.22
C PRO A 89 -2.66 8.08 10.77
N PRO A 90 -3.36 8.95 10.02
CA PRO A 90 -3.73 8.64 8.63
C PRO A 90 -2.50 8.46 7.75
N MET A 91 -2.59 7.63 6.70
CA MET A 91 -1.51 7.40 5.71
C MET A 91 -0.19 6.93 6.32
N ILE A 92 -0.23 6.20 7.47
CA ILE A 92 1.00 5.70 8.10
C ILE A 92 1.43 4.34 7.55
N LEU A 93 0.47 3.55 7.08
CA LEU A 93 0.72 2.20 6.54
C LEU A 93 1.02 2.23 5.04
N GLN A 94 0.46 3.19 4.31
CA GLN A 94 0.56 3.29 2.85
C GLN A 94 1.99 3.28 2.31
N PRO A 95 2.97 4.05 2.83
CA PRO A 95 4.31 4.12 2.23
C PRO A 95 5.02 2.76 2.15
N PHE A 96 4.72 1.84 3.05
CA PHE A 96 5.32 0.51 3.04
C PHE A 96 4.76 -0.35 1.90
N VAL A 97 3.44 -0.36 1.71
CA VAL A 97 2.84 -1.11 0.60
C VAL A 97 3.22 -0.49 -0.75
N GLU A 98 3.28 0.84 -0.86
CA GLU A 98 3.79 1.50 -2.06
C GLU A 98 5.21 1.08 -2.41
N ASN A 99 6.10 0.95 -1.40
CA ASN A 99 7.47 0.48 -1.60
C ASN A 99 7.51 -0.95 -2.12
N CYS A 100 6.65 -1.85 -1.64
CA CYS A 100 6.57 -3.21 -2.16
C CYS A 100 6.22 -3.24 -3.65
N PHE A 101 5.25 -2.42 -4.09
CA PHE A 101 4.86 -2.34 -5.49
C PHE A 101 5.89 -1.62 -6.37
N LYS A 102 6.64 -0.67 -5.79
CA LYS A 102 7.67 0.10 -6.52
C LYS A 102 8.96 -0.67 -6.72
N HIS A 103 9.38 -1.43 -5.71
CA HIS A 103 10.68 -2.09 -5.66
C HIS A 103 10.60 -3.62 -5.74
N GLY A 104 9.39 -4.19 -5.66
CA GLY A 104 9.15 -5.61 -5.79
C GLY A 104 9.20 -6.08 -7.24
N ASP A 105 9.78 -7.25 -7.47
CA ASP A 105 9.79 -7.93 -8.77
C ASP A 105 8.55 -8.84 -8.93
N TRP A 106 7.38 -8.24 -8.78
CA TRP A 106 6.11 -8.96 -8.80
C TRP A 106 5.47 -9.06 -10.20
N LEU A 107 5.92 -8.23 -11.16
CA LEU A 107 5.40 -8.21 -12.53
C LEU A 107 6.23 -9.06 -13.49
N SER A 108 7.55 -9.02 -13.37
CA SER A 108 8.50 -9.63 -14.31
C SER A 108 8.89 -11.04 -13.91
N ASN A 109 8.86 -11.35 -12.60
CA ASN A 109 9.26 -12.64 -12.07
C ASN A 109 8.02 -13.51 -11.80
N PRO A 110 7.92 -14.71 -12.42
CA PRO A 110 6.83 -15.64 -12.15
C PRO A 110 6.71 -16.06 -10.69
N ASP A 111 7.82 -16.08 -9.95
CA ASP A 111 7.90 -16.38 -8.52
C ASP A 111 7.88 -15.12 -7.64
N GLY A 112 7.80 -13.94 -8.28
CA GLY A 112 7.72 -12.65 -7.59
C GLY A 112 6.46 -12.53 -6.75
N TYR A 113 6.58 -11.97 -5.55
CA TYR A 113 5.47 -11.89 -4.60
C TYR A 113 5.44 -10.56 -3.85
N ILE A 114 4.25 -10.22 -3.36
CA ILE A 114 4.02 -9.19 -2.35
C ILE A 114 3.10 -9.78 -1.27
N ARG A 115 3.51 -9.66 -0.02
CA ARG A 115 2.70 -10.07 1.13
C ARG A 115 2.54 -8.89 2.06
N VAL A 116 1.30 -8.65 2.45
CA VAL A 116 0.95 -7.59 3.40
C VAL A 116 0.10 -8.20 4.49
N SER A 117 0.47 -7.98 5.74
CA SER A 117 -0.32 -8.46 6.88
C SER A 117 -0.46 -7.41 7.97
N ILE A 118 -1.63 -7.35 8.56
CA ILE A 118 -1.94 -6.50 9.72
C ILE A 118 -2.53 -7.41 10.81
N THR A 119 -1.90 -7.46 11.95
CA THR A 119 -2.40 -8.24 13.10
C THR A 119 -2.44 -7.39 14.35
N GLU A 120 -3.43 -7.64 15.20
CA GLU A 120 -3.53 -7.04 16.52
C GLU A 120 -3.53 -8.14 17.57
N LYS A 121 -2.63 -8.02 18.53
CA LYS A 121 -2.54 -8.95 19.67
C LYS A 121 -2.01 -8.20 20.91
N ASN A 122 -2.67 -8.40 22.05
CA ASN A 122 -2.22 -7.83 23.32
C ASN A 122 -1.98 -6.30 23.25
N ASN A 123 -2.89 -5.57 22.64
CA ASN A 123 -2.81 -4.11 22.44
C ASN A 123 -1.58 -3.66 21.61
N THR A 124 -1.04 -4.57 20.80
CA THR A 124 0.06 -4.30 19.87
C THR A 124 -0.44 -4.53 18.45
N LEU A 125 -0.34 -3.50 17.62
CA LEU A 125 -0.61 -3.58 16.20
C LEU A 125 0.70 -3.91 15.47
N THR A 126 0.72 -4.99 14.72
CA THR A 126 1.86 -5.40 13.89
C THR A 126 1.48 -5.28 12.42
N TYR A 127 2.26 -4.55 11.67
CA TYR A 127 2.12 -4.40 10.22
C TYR A 127 3.39 -4.89 9.54
N ILE A 128 3.26 -5.87 8.65
CA ILE A 128 4.38 -6.47 7.92
C ILE A 128 4.10 -6.36 6.43
N THR A 129 5.09 -5.89 5.69
CA THR A 129 5.10 -5.91 4.23
C THR A 129 6.36 -6.62 3.76
N GLU A 130 6.19 -7.53 2.82
CA GLU A 130 7.27 -8.30 2.22
C GLU A 130 7.13 -8.29 0.70
N ASN A 131 8.23 -8.25 -0.01
CA ASN A 131 8.25 -8.38 -1.46
C ASN A 131 9.52 -9.07 -1.93
N SER A 132 9.42 -9.81 -3.03
CA SER A 132 10.59 -10.25 -3.80
C SER A 132 11.34 -9.03 -4.34
N LYS A 133 12.67 -9.08 -4.35
CA LYS A 133 13.50 -8.03 -4.93
C LYS A 133 13.82 -8.32 -6.39
N GLN A 134 13.91 -7.26 -7.17
CA GLN A 134 14.54 -7.30 -8.48
C GLN A 134 16.05 -7.35 -8.28
N GLU A 135 16.77 -8.24 -8.96
CA GLU A 135 18.23 -8.18 -9.05
C GLU A 135 18.61 -6.90 -9.79
N ILE A 136 18.91 -5.83 -9.04
CA ILE A 136 19.27 -4.53 -9.60
C ILE A 136 20.79 -4.47 -9.76
N ASN A 137 21.26 -4.09 -10.93
CA ASN A 137 22.65 -3.68 -11.15
C ASN A 137 22.99 -2.48 -10.24
N PHE A 138 24.13 -2.53 -9.59
CA PHE A 138 24.61 -1.60 -8.55
C PHE A 138 24.61 -0.10 -8.92
N GLU A 139 24.47 0.25 -10.20
CA GLU A 139 24.49 1.65 -10.64
C GLU A 139 23.14 2.39 -10.47
N GLU A 140 22.00 1.67 -10.36
CA GLU A 140 20.67 2.29 -10.24
C GLU A 140 20.23 2.54 -8.78
N GLN A 141 20.95 1.99 -7.80
CA GLN A 141 20.58 2.12 -6.37
C GLN A 141 20.67 3.54 -5.80
N LYS A 142 21.37 4.46 -6.45
CA LYS A 142 21.63 5.81 -5.92
C LYS A 142 20.49 6.83 -6.07
N ILE A 143 19.40 6.52 -6.76
CA ILE A 143 18.42 7.55 -7.18
C ILE A 143 17.09 7.49 -6.42
N SER A 144 16.85 6.53 -5.54
CA SER A 144 15.51 6.37 -4.95
C SER A 144 15.44 6.19 -3.43
N GLU A 145 16.20 6.98 -2.67
CA GLU A 145 15.84 7.17 -1.26
C GLU A 145 14.49 7.90 -1.21
N GLY A 146 13.41 7.10 -1.18
CA GLY A 146 12.06 7.62 -1.13
C GLY A 146 11.81 8.34 0.20
N ILE A 147 11.25 9.53 0.14
CA ILE A 147 10.88 10.38 1.29
C ILE A 147 9.81 9.69 2.20
N GLY A 148 9.20 8.59 1.72
CA GLY A 148 8.07 7.94 2.38
C GLY A 148 8.40 7.37 3.76
N ILE A 149 9.37 6.47 3.87
CA ILE A 149 9.71 5.81 5.15
C ILE A 149 10.28 6.77 6.18
N PRO A 150 11.21 7.69 5.86
CA PRO A 150 11.65 8.72 6.79
C PRO A 150 10.52 9.58 7.36
N ASN A 151 9.54 9.95 6.54
CA ASN A 151 8.36 10.69 6.99
C ASN A 151 7.48 9.86 7.95
N VAL A 152 7.31 8.56 7.67
CA VAL A 152 6.59 7.66 8.58
C VAL A 152 7.32 7.56 9.92
N GLU A 153 8.63 7.39 9.91
CA GLU A 153 9.42 7.31 11.14
C GLU A 153 9.27 8.57 12.01
N GLN A 154 9.31 9.75 11.41
CA GLN A 154 9.06 11.02 12.12
C GLN A 154 7.66 11.05 12.73
N ARG A 155 6.64 10.59 12.01
CA ARG A 155 5.27 10.55 12.50
C ARG A 155 5.09 9.52 13.61
N LEU A 156 5.74 8.36 13.50
CA LEU A 156 5.77 7.36 14.58
C LEU A 156 6.41 7.94 15.85
N LYS A 157 7.54 8.64 15.73
CA LYS A 157 8.19 9.33 16.86
C LYS A 157 7.27 10.36 17.51
N LEU A 158 6.51 11.12 16.71
CA LEU A 158 5.61 12.14 17.20
C LEU A 158 4.41 11.55 17.96
N HIS A 159 3.74 10.54 17.39
CA HIS A 159 2.50 10.00 17.94
C HIS A 159 2.71 8.91 18.98
N TYR A 160 3.75 8.10 18.83
CA TYR A 160 3.98 6.92 19.68
C TYR A 160 5.22 7.02 20.56
N LYS A 161 6.07 8.02 20.36
CA LYS A 161 7.33 8.22 21.13
C LYS A 161 8.16 6.92 21.17
N HIS A 162 8.20 6.26 22.34
CA HIS A 162 8.96 5.01 22.55
C HIS A 162 8.07 3.74 22.45
N LYS A 163 6.82 3.86 21.98
CA LYS A 163 5.86 2.75 21.90
C LYS A 163 5.72 2.19 20.50
N TYR A 164 6.76 2.28 19.67
CA TYR A 164 6.80 1.67 18.37
C TYR A 164 8.15 1.03 18.09
N GLN A 165 8.16 0.08 17.18
CA GLN A 165 9.35 -0.49 16.61
C GLN A 165 9.21 -0.47 15.09
N LEU A 166 10.24 -0.02 14.38
CA LEU A 166 10.34 -0.05 12.92
C LEU A 166 11.61 -0.79 12.55
N ALA A 167 11.49 -1.82 11.72
CA ALA A 167 12.62 -2.58 11.18
C ALA A 167 12.46 -2.75 9.66
N ILE A 168 13.55 -2.58 8.93
CA ILE A 168 13.65 -2.92 7.51
C ILE A 168 14.71 -4.01 7.43
N ILE A 169 14.33 -5.16 6.89
CA ILE A 169 15.18 -6.35 6.85
C ILE A 169 15.36 -6.73 5.38
N ASP A 170 16.61 -6.92 5.00
CA ASP A 170 16.99 -7.43 3.70
C ASP A 170 17.33 -8.92 3.88
N LEU A 171 16.54 -9.81 3.25
CA LEU A 171 16.65 -11.27 3.36
C LEU A 171 17.23 -11.87 2.10
#